data_8a90525d1ca4a852580951d33d1bd6ec
#
_entry.id   8a90525d1ca4a852580951d33d1bd6ec
#
_cell.length_a   1.000
_cell.length_b   1.000
_cell.length_c   1.000
_cell.angle_alpha   90.00
_cell.angle_beta   90.00
_cell.angle_gamma   90.00
#
_symmetry.space_group_name_H-M   'P 1'
#
loop_
_entity.id
_entity.type
_entity.pdbx_description
1 polymer ?
#
loop_
_entity_poly.entity_id
_entity_poly.type
_entity_poly.pdbx_seq_one_letter_code
_entity_poly.pdbx_strand_id
1 'polypeptide(L)'
;MKTQTVLAIGAHIGDAELTAGALLASCAVHGGKAVTLALTAGEKGAPAGADIAEYRRGKIAEAEAFAKELEGEAYVLDYEDGLLPDNDEVRFAVCDIIRKVKPDIIVTHHENSMHKDHIVCHRIVVDAWFYAAIEGFQRELPKHFAKKLYFAENWEDAPGFEPYVYVDVSDGYALWEKAIDHHWFAVH
;
A
#
# COMPACT_ATOMS: atom_id res chain seq x y z
N MET A 1 -8.45 2.44 23.95
CA MET A 1 -7.91 1.33 23.12
C MET A 1 -6.49 1.68 22.72
N LYS A 2 -5.59 0.69 22.58
CA LYS A 2 -4.25 0.98 22.04
C LYS A 2 -4.42 1.45 20.60
N THR A 3 -3.83 2.59 20.24
CA THR A 3 -3.81 3.09 18.87
C THR A 3 -3.07 2.09 17.97
N GLN A 4 -3.64 1.76 16.82
CA GLN A 4 -3.08 0.79 15.87
C GLN A 4 -2.30 1.51 14.77
N THR A 5 -1.28 0.85 14.24
CA THR A 5 -0.60 1.26 13.02
C THR A 5 -1.04 0.33 11.90
N VAL A 6 -1.61 0.87 10.84
CA VAL A 6 -2.03 0.14 9.63
C VAL A 6 -1.11 0.54 8.48
N LEU A 7 -0.52 -0.47 7.82
CA LEU A 7 0.29 -0.32 6.61
C LEU A 7 -0.45 -0.96 5.45
N ALA A 8 -0.89 -0.16 4.49
CA ALA A 8 -1.46 -0.64 3.23
C ALA A 8 -0.39 -0.62 2.14
N ILE A 9 -0.23 -1.75 1.43
CA ILE A 9 0.83 -1.95 0.43
C ILE A 9 0.20 -2.26 -0.91
N GLY A 10 0.44 -1.43 -1.91
CA GLY A 10 0.02 -1.59 -3.29
C GLY A 10 1.20 -1.79 -4.24
N ALA A 11 0.93 -2.33 -5.42
CA ALA A 11 1.92 -2.41 -6.49
C ALA A 11 2.21 -1.01 -7.06
N HIS A 12 1.17 -0.19 -7.19
CA HIS A 12 1.25 1.17 -7.76
C HIS A 12 0.69 2.20 -6.78
N ILE A 13 1.07 3.45 -6.97
CA ILE A 13 0.41 4.57 -6.30
C ILE A 13 -1.06 4.61 -6.74
N GLY A 14 -1.96 4.60 -5.77
CA GLY A 14 -3.41 4.54 -5.95
C GLY A 14 -4.03 3.23 -5.49
N ASP A 15 -3.32 2.09 -5.59
CA ASP A 15 -3.86 0.78 -5.21
C ASP A 15 -4.25 0.72 -3.72
N ALA A 16 -3.32 1.05 -2.84
CA ALA A 16 -3.53 1.03 -1.40
C ALA A 16 -4.58 2.08 -0.96
N GLU A 17 -4.58 3.22 -1.62
CA GLU A 17 -5.47 4.34 -1.38
C GLU A 17 -6.92 4.03 -1.80
N LEU A 18 -7.11 3.22 -2.85
CA LEU A 18 -8.43 2.74 -3.28
C LEU A 18 -8.90 1.55 -2.46
N THR A 19 -8.07 0.52 -2.31
CA THR A 19 -8.50 -0.75 -1.72
C THR A 19 -8.57 -0.73 -0.20
N ALA A 20 -7.74 0.07 0.45
CA ALA A 20 -7.65 0.17 1.91
C ALA A 20 -7.73 1.61 2.46
N GLY A 21 -7.89 2.61 1.61
CA GLY A 21 -7.83 4.02 2.01
C GLY A 21 -8.90 4.41 3.04
N ALA A 22 -10.12 3.92 2.88
CA ALA A 22 -11.19 4.18 3.85
C ALA A 22 -10.90 3.52 5.22
N LEU A 23 -10.25 2.36 5.24
CA LEU A 23 -9.76 1.73 6.48
C LEU A 23 -8.63 2.56 7.11
N LEU A 24 -7.68 3.07 6.31
CA LEU A 24 -6.61 3.95 6.77
C LEU A 24 -7.19 5.25 7.38
N ALA A 25 -8.16 5.85 6.72
CA ALA A 25 -8.83 7.05 7.22
C ALA A 25 -9.60 6.77 8.52
N SER A 26 -10.31 5.65 8.61
CA SER A 26 -10.97 5.22 9.86
C SER A 26 -9.95 5.01 10.98
N CYS A 27 -8.78 4.39 10.68
CA CYS A 27 -7.70 4.25 11.63
C CYS A 27 -7.20 5.63 12.13
N ALA A 28 -6.98 6.58 11.23
CA ALA A 28 -6.52 7.93 11.56
C ALA A 28 -7.51 8.69 12.45
N VAL A 29 -8.81 8.67 12.10
CA VAL A 29 -9.89 9.30 12.91
C VAL A 29 -9.89 8.77 14.36
N HIS A 30 -9.54 7.51 14.56
CA HIS A 30 -9.43 6.91 15.89
C HIS A 30 -8.04 7.07 16.53
N GLY A 31 -7.20 7.98 16.02
CA GLY A 31 -5.88 8.29 16.56
C GLY A 31 -4.81 7.24 16.27
N GLY A 32 -5.06 6.32 15.35
CA GLY A 32 -4.06 5.37 14.84
C GLY A 32 -3.15 6.00 13.79
N LYS A 33 -2.14 5.25 13.38
CA LYS A 33 -1.21 5.67 12.33
C LYS A 33 -1.57 5.00 11.00
N ALA A 34 -1.87 5.80 9.98
CA ALA A 34 -2.11 5.38 8.61
C ALA A 34 -0.82 5.47 7.78
N VAL A 35 -0.45 4.40 7.08
CA VAL A 35 0.75 4.39 6.24
C VAL A 35 0.44 3.68 4.92
N THR A 36 0.86 4.28 3.80
CA THR A 36 0.85 3.63 2.49
C THR A 36 2.25 3.29 2.03
N LEU A 37 2.37 2.22 1.25
CA LEU A 37 3.58 1.85 0.51
C LEU A 37 3.18 1.43 -0.89
N ALA A 38 3.75 2.09 -1.91
CA ALA A 38 3.67 1.66 -3.30
C ALA A 38 5.03 1.12 -3.75
N LEU A 39 5.03 0.00 -4.48
CA LEU A 39 6.28 -0.59 -4.98
C LEU A 39 6.75 0.10 -6.25
N THR A 40 5.83 0.67 -7.03
CA THR A 40 6.09 1.49 -8.22
C THR A 40 5.22 2.75 -8.20
N ALA A 41 5.54 3.72 -9.01
CA ALA A 41 4.70 4.92 -9.10
C ALA A 41 3.49 4.78 -10.05
N GLY A 42 3.37 3.68 -10.81
CA GLY A 42 2.30 3.52 -11.80
C GLY A 42 2.52 4.40 -13.05
N GLU A 43 3.76 4.66 -13.41
CA GLU A 43 4.12 5.65 -14.43
C GLU A 43 3.75 5.24 -15.86
N LYS A 44 3.49 3.96 -16.11
CA LYS A 44 3.02 3.51 -17.44
C LYS A 44 1.55 3.84 -17.71
N GLY A 45 0.80 4.23 -16.69
CA GLY A 45 -0.52 4.84 -16.82
C GLY A 45 -0.51 6.27 -17.35
N ALA A 46 0.66 6.84 -17.67
CA ALA A 46 0.77 8.20 -18.18
C ALA A 46 0.04 8.38 -19.51
N PRO A 47 -0.65 9.52 -19.73
CA PRO A 47 -1.28 9.85 -21.01
C PRO A 47 -0.27 9.85 -22.16
N ALA A 48 -0.74 9.56 -23.36
CA ALA A 48 0.10 9.56 -24.56
C ALA A 48 0.80 10.92 -24.75
N GLY A 49 2.13 10.90 -24.90
CA GLY A 49 2.96 12.10 -25.07
C GLY A 49 3.34 12.84 -23.79
N ALA A 50 2.96 12.34 -22.63
CA ALA A 50 3.38 12.89 -21.34
C ALA A 50 4.90 12.63 -21.10
N ASP A 51 5.55 13.56 -20.40
CA ASP A 51 6.86 13.32 -19.82
C ASP A 51 6.72 12.32 -18.65
N ILE A 52 7.26 11.13 -18.82
CA ILE A 52 7.14 10.04 -17.83
C ILE A 52 7.78 10.42 -16.49
N ALA A 53 8.92 11.12 -16.51
CA ALA A 53 9.59 11.52 -15.28
C ALA A 53 8.79 12.60 -14.53
N GLU A 54 8.15 13.52 -15.25
CA GLU A 54 7.25 14.50 -14.64
C GLU A 54 6.00 13.84 -14.11
N TYR A 55 5.37 12.95 -14.87
CA TYR A 55 4.19 12.19 -14.45
C TYR A 55 4.48 11.39 -13.18
N ARG A 56 5.62 10.68 -13.13
CA ARG A 56 6.07 9.95 -11.95
C ARG A 56 6.20 10.86 -10.72
N ARG A 57 6.83 12.03 -10.86
CA ARG A 57 6.93 13.00 -9.74
C ARG A 57 5.57 13.48 -9.29
N GLY A 58 4.65 13.71 -10.22
CA GLY A 58 3.26 14.05 -9.92
C GLY A 58 2.57 12.98 -9.09
N LYS A 59 2.67 11.70 -9.50
CA LYS A 59 2.09 10.57 -8.77
C LYS A 59 2.64 10.43 -7.36
N ILE A 60 3.95 10.63 -7.15
CA ILE A 60 4.56 10.63 -5.81
C ILE A 60 3.98 11.76 -4.96
N ALA A 61 3.85 12.98 -5.52
CA ALA A 61 3.27 14.11 -4.81
C ALA A 61 1.79 13.87 -4.43
N GLU A 62 1.02 13.17 -5.29
CA GLU A 62 -0.36 12.74 -4.99
C GLU A 62 -0.41 11.79 -3.77
N ALA A 63 0.46 10.76 -3.73
CA ALA A 63 0.54 9.84 -2.60
C ALA A 63 0.94 10.53 -1.29
N GLU A 64 1.90 11.46 -1.35
CA GLU A 64 2.30 12.27 -0.20
C GLU A 64 1.16 13.18 0.29
N ALA A 65 0.39 13.77 -0.64
CA ALA A 65 -0.76 14.62 -0.31
C ALA A 65 -1.90 13.80 0.33
N PHE A 66 -2.20 12.60 -0.21
CA PHE A 66 -3.14 11.66 0.38
C PHE A 66 -2.75 11.31 1.82
N ALA A 67 -1.50 10.88 2.03
CA ALA A 67 -1.03 10.52 3.37
C ALA A 67 -1.06 11.69 4.34
N LYS A 68 -0.71 12.89 3.89
CA LYS A 68 -0.76 14.12 4.69
C LYS A 68 -2.17 14.46 5.15
N GLU A 69 -3.19 14.22 4.31
CA GLU A 69 -4.59 14.44 4.68
C GLU A 69 -5.02 13.54 5.85
N LEU A 70 -4.44 12.33 5.94
CA LEU A 70 -4.65 11.38 7.04
C LEU A 70 -3.70 11.60 8.22
N GLU A 71 -2.87 12.65 8.23
CA GLU A 71 -1.76 12.82 9.19
C GLU A 71 -0.84 11.59 9.27
N GLY A 72 -0.72 10.87 8.15
CA GLY A 72 0.00 9.62 7.98
C GLY A 72 1.33 9.75 7.25
N GLU A 73 1.81 8.64 6.71
CA GLU A 73 3.06 8.57 5.94
C GLU A 73 2.83 7.81 4.64
N ALA A 74 3.50 8.24 3.56
CA ALA A 74 3.58 7.51 2.30
C ALA A 74 5.03 7.11 1.99
N TYR A 75 5.20 5.90 1.49
CA TYR A 75 6.46 5.39 0.96
C TYR A 75 6.27 4.95 -0.47
N VAL A 76 7.22 5.25 -1.34
CA VAL A 76 7.23 4.81 -2.73
C VAL A 76 8.60 4.24 -3.04
N LEU A 77 8.65 2.98 -3.48
CA LEU A 77 9.89 2.36 -3.96
C LEU A 77 10.11 2.71 -5.44
N ASP A 78 11.35 2.55 -5.89
CA ASP A 78 11.79 2.98 -7.21
C ASP A 78 11.86 1.81 -8.21
N TYR A 79 10.82 0.94 -8.21
CA TYR A 79 10.71 -0.11 -9.21
C TYR A 79 9.87 0.35 -10.40
N GLU A 80 10.11 -0.27 -11.56
CA GLU A 80 9.44 0.09 -12.81
C GLU A 80 8.04 -0.54 -12.88
N ASP A 81 7.03 0.28 -13.15
CA ASP A 81 5.66 -0.14 -13.38
C ASP A 81 5.56 -1.16 -14.52
N GLY A 82 4.74 -2.20 -14.35
CA GLY A 82 4.54 -3.31 -15.30
C GLY A 82 5.71 -4.30 -15.36
N LEU A 83 6.83 -4.00 -14.68
CA LEU A 83 8.04 -4.82 -14.64
C LEU A 83 8.54 -5.10 -13.22
N LEU A 84 7.65 -5.04 -12.22
CA LEU A 84 7.99 -5.29 -10.83
C LEU A 84 8.72 -6.64 -10.69
N PRO A 85 9.98 -6.67 -10.19
CA PRO A 85 10.73 -7.91 -10.06
C PRO A 85 10.22 -8.78 -8.91
N ASP A 86 10.04 -10.07 -9.16
CA ASP A 86 9.76 -11.07 -8.12
C ASP A 86 11.06 -11.66 -7.59
N ASN A 87 11.77 -10.95 -6.71
CA ASN A 87 13.07 -11.35 -6.19
C ASN A 87 13.28 -10.91 -4.72
N ASP A 88 14.38 -11.38 -4.11
CA ASP A 88 14.69 -11.10 -2.71
C ASP A 88 15.09 -9.64 -2.45
N GLU A 89 15.60 -8.92 -3.44
CA GLU A 89 15.91 -7.50 -3.29
C GLU A 89 14.65 -6.71 -2.93
N VAL A 90 13.56 -6.90 -3.69
CA VAL A 90 12.28 -6.24 -3.45
C VAL A 90 11.66 -6.70 -2.14
N ARG A 91 11.73 -8.01 -1.83
CA ARG A 91 11.26 -8.56 -0.54
C ARG A 91 11.95 -7.90 0.64
N PHE A 92 13.26 -7.72 0.56
CA PHE A 92 14.02 -7.06 1.62
C PHE A 92 13.74 -5.56 1.70
N ALA A 93 13.52 -4.88 0.59
CA ALA A 93 13.11 -3.46 0.61
C ALA A 93 11.76 -3.29 1.35
N VAL A 94 10.78 -4.16 1.06
CA VAL A 94 9.48 -4.15 1.77
C VAL A 94 9.64 -4.57 3.24
N CYS A 95 10.46 -5.59 3.52
CA CYS A 95 10.79 -6.02 4.89
C CYS A 95 11.34 -4.84 5.72
N ASP A 96 12.24 -4.04 5.18
CA ASP A 96 12.83 -2.89 5.86
C ASP A 96 11.78 -1.81 6.18
N ILE A 97 10.83 -1.57 5.27
CA ILE A 97 9.71 -0.67 5.53
C ILE A 97 8.80 -1.24 6.64
N ILE A 98 8.48 -2.54 6.62
CA ILE A 98 7.70 -3.18 7.69
C ILE A 98 8.40 -3.01 9.05
N ARG A 99 9.73 -3.24 9.12
CA ARG A 99 10.50 -3.06 10.35
C ARG A 99 10.58 -1.60 10.80
N LYS A 100 10.59 -0.66 9.86
CA LYS A 100 10.61 0.79 10.12
C LYS A 100 9.26 1.28 10.66
N VAL A 101 8.18 0.95 9.98
CA VAL A 101 6.80 1.37 10.30
C VAL A 101 6.27 0.68 11.55
N LYS A 102 6.64 -0.58 11.75
CA LYS A 102 6.17 -1.46 12.85
C LYS A 102 4.65 -1.57 12.90
N PRO A 103 4.00 -1.97 11.80
CA PRO A 103 2.55 -2.03 11.74
C PRO A 103 1.97 -3.13 12.63
N ASP A 104 0.80 -2.90 13.21
CA ASP A 104 -0.02 -3.93 13.86
C ASP A 104 -0.77 -4.75 12.80
N ILE A 105 -1.15 -4.09 11.69
CA ILE A 105 -1.94 -4.65 10.58
C ILE A 105 -1.27 -4.28 9.26
N ILE A 106 -1.16 -5.26 8.37
CA ILE A 106 -0.79 -5.06 6.97
C ILE A 106 -1.99 -5.43 6.10
N VAL A 107 -2.26 -4.62 5.08
CA VAL A 107 -3.24 -4.90 4.03
C VAL A 107 -2.54 -4.83 2.68
N THR A 108 -2.78 -5.79 1.80
CA THR A 108 -2.21 -5.80 0.45
C THR A 108 -3.16 -6.48 -0.55
N HIS A 109 -2.74 -6.60 -1.80
CA HIS A 109 -3.50 -7.25 -2.86
C HIS A 109 -3.89 -8.69 -2.55
N HIS A 110 -5.05 -9.13 -3.06
CA HIS A 110 -5.39 -10.53 -3.21
C HIS A 110 -4.40 -11.24 -4.16
N GLU A 111 -4.27 -12.57 -4.02
CA GLU A 111 -3.29 -13.37 -4.78
C GLU A 111 -3.54 -13.45 -6.29
N ASN A 112 -4.78 -13.23 -6.73
CA ASN A 112 -5.18 -13.27 -8.13
C ASN A 112 -5.58 -11.89 -8.62
N SER A 113 -5.11 -11.54 -9.81
CA SER A 113 -5.43 -10.30 -10.51
C SER A 113 -5.09 -10.43 -11.99
N MET A 114 -5.77 -9.67 -12.84
CA MET A 114 -5.37 -9.50 -14.23
C MET A 114 -4.03 -8.75 -14.35
N HIS A 115 -3.69 -7.91 -13.36
CA HIS A 115 -2.45 -7.16 -13.36
C HIS A 115 -1.31 -7.96 -12.75
N LYS A 116 -0.28 -8.22 -13.56
CA LYS A 116 0.91 -9.00 -13.14
C LYS A 116 1.54 -8.45 -11.85
N ASP A 117 1.70 -7.12 -11.75
CA ASP A 117 2.38 -6.51 -10.61
C ASP A 117 1.59 -6.65 -9.32
N HIS A 118 0.25 -6.70 -9.35
CA HIS A 118 -0.57 -7.00 -8.17
C HIS A 118 -0.28 -8.40 -7.62
N ILE A 119 -0.19 -9.42 -8.52
CA ILE A 119 0.17 -10.79 -8.14
C ILE A 119 1.58 -10.84 -7.53
N VAL A 120 2.53 -10.14 -8.15
CA VAL A 120 3.91 -10.07 -7.68
C VAL A 120 3.98 -9.33 -6.34
N CYS A 121 3.27 -8.22 -6.18
CA CYS A 121 3.17 -7.46 -4.92
C CYS A 121 2.63 -8.34 -3.79
N HIS A 122 1.55 -9.10 -4.02
CA HIS A 122 1.02 -10.06 -3.05
C HIS A 122 2.11 -11.00 -2.54
N ARG A 123 2.83 -11.67 -3.45
CA ARG A 123 3.90 -12.63 -3.09
C ARG A 123 5.03 -11.98 -2.30
N ILE A 124 5.49 -10.82 -2.77
CA ILE A 124 6.53 -10.03 -2.10
C ILE A 124 6.12 -9.68 -0.68
N VAL A 125 4.88 -9.20 -0.48
CA VAL A 125 4.42 -8.77 0.84
C VAL A 125 4.28 -9.95 1.81
N VAL A 126 3.79 -11.11 1.34
CA VAL A 126 3.69 -12.33 2.17
C VAL A 126 5.09 -12.77 2.65
N ASP A 127 6.06 -12.82 1.75
CA ASP A 127 7.43 -13.20 2.10
C ASP A 127 8.10 -12.13 2.98
N ALA A 128 7.94 -10.85 2.67
CA ALA A 128 8.51 -9.75 3.44
C ALA A 128 7.93 -9.66 4.86
N TRP A 129 6.64 -9.93 5.03
CA TRP A 129 5.99 -10.03 6.34
C TRP A 129 6.63 -11.13 7.20
N PHE A 130 6.89 -12.32 6.61
CA PHE A 130 7.61 -13.40 7.27
C PHE A 130 9.06 -12.99 7.60
N TYR A 131 9.79 -12.42 6.63
CA TYR A 131 11.18 -11.98 6.83
C TYR A 131 11.30 -10.89 7.90
N ALA A 132 10.35 -9.97 7.95
CA ALA A 132 10.35 -8.92 8.98
C ALA A 132 10.23 -9.47 10.40
N ALA A 133 9.55 -10.60 10.59
CA ALA A 133 9.33 -11.23 11.89
C ALA A 133 10.54 -12.05 12.40
N ILE A 134 11.44 -12.48 11.51
CA ILE A 134 12.49 -13.45 11.82
C ILE A 134 13.82 -12.76 12.08
N GLU A 135 14.40 -13.00 13.27
CA GLU A 135 15.71 -12.44 13.68
C GLU A 135 16.86 -12.87 12.75
N GLY A 136 16.79 -14.09 12.20
CA GLY A 136 17.81 -14.64 11.32
C GLY A 136 17.99 -13.89 10.00
N PHE A 137 16.98 -13.13 9.55
CA PHE A 137 17.12 -12.17 8.45
C PHE A 137 17.74 -10.88 8.98
N GLN A 138 19.08 -10.84 8.97
CA GLN A 138 19.85 -9.69 9.47
C GLN A 138 19.63 -8.46 8.58
N ARG A 139 18.96 -7.44 9.13
CA ARG A 139 18.73 -6.13 8.52
C ARG A 139 19.16 -5.05 9.52
N GLU A 140 19.24 -3.80 9.04
CA GLU A 140 19.63 -2.67 9.89
C GLU A 140 18.68 -2.48 11.08
N LEU A 141 17.37 -2.61 10.83
CA LEU A 141 16.36 -2.45 11.87
C LEU A 141 16.01 -3.79 12.53
N PRO A 142 15.67 -3.78 13.84
CA PRO A 142 15.28 -4.99 14.56
C PRO A 142 14.01 -5.60 13.97
N LYS A 143 13.85 -6.91 14.16
CA LYS A 143 12.66 -7.64 13.71
C LYS A 143 11.37 -7.00 14.24
N HIS A 144 10.32 -7.12 13.45
CA HIS A 144 8.96 -6.75 13.82
C HIS A 144 7.96 -7.76 13.27
N PHE A 145 6.99 -8.17 14.10
CA PHE A 145 5.91 -9.06 13.69
C PHE A 145 4.58 -8.30 13.66
N ALA A 146 4.10 -7.98 12.47
CA ALA A 146 2.72 -7.53 12.28
C ALA A 146 1.75 -8.69 12.53
N LYS A 147 0.85 -8.54 13.51
CA LYS A 147 -0.01 -9.65 13.97
C LYS A 147 -1.08 -10.05 12.98
N LYS A 148 -1.40 -9.17 12.04
CA LYS A 148 -2.49 -9.34 11.08
C LYS A 148 -2.00 -8.98 9.69
N LEU A 149 -2.23 -9.88 8.74
CA LEU A 149 -2.07 -9.66 7.31
C LEU A 149 -3.41 -9.96 6.66
N TYR A 150 -3.96 -8.97 5.96
CA TYR A 150 -5.21 -9.09 5.22
C TYR A 150 -4.97 -8.82 3.74
N PHE A 151 -5.83 -9.42 2.93
CA PHE A 151 -5.85 -9.23 1.48
C PHE A 151 -7.12 -8.47 1.11
N ALA A 152 -6.96 -7.34 0.45
CA ALA A 152 -8.07 -6.56 -0.05
C ALA A 152 -8.51 -7.06 -1.42
N GLU A 153 -9.79 -6.91 -1.72
CA GLU A 153 -10.31 -7.06 -3.06
C GLU A 153 -9.65 -6.05 -3.99
N ASN A 154 -9.22 -6.52 -5.16
CA ASN A 154 -8.78 -5.63 -6.22
C ASN A 154 -10.03 -5.06 -6.90
N TRP A 155 -10.20 -3.75 -6.87
CA TRP A 155 -11.42 -3.08 -7.34
C TRP A 155 -11.77 -3.34 -8.82
N GLU A 156 -10.78 -3.69 -9.65
CA GLU A 156 -10.96 -4.02 -11.07
C GLU A 156 -11.30 -5.48 -11.31
N ASP A 157 -10.72 -6.38 -10.51
CA ASP A 157 -10.86 -7.81 -10.66
C ASP A 157 -10.58 -8.56 -9.37
N ALA A 158 -11.34 -9.57 -9.10
CA ALA A 158 -11.17 -10.40 -7.92
C ALA A 158 -11.43 -11.89 -8.20
N PRO A 159 -10.75 -12.51 -9.19
CA PRO A 159 -10.99 -13.92 -9.48
C PRO A 159 -10.62 -14.79 -8.28
N GLY A 160 -11.62 -15.49 -7.72
CA GLY A 160 -11.46 -16.35 -6.56
C GLY A 160 -11.39 -15.63 -5.22
N PHE A 161 -11.66 -14.33 -5.15
CA PHE A 161 -11.75 -13.61 -3.90
C PHE A 161 -13.09 -13.93 -3.21
N GLU A 162 -13.00 -14.46 -1.98
CA GLU A 162 -14.16 -14.71 -1.13
C GLU A 162 -14.05 -13.90 0.15
N PRO A 163 -14.77 -12.77 0.28
CA PRO A 163 -14.66 -11.90 1.44
C PRO A 163 -15.22 -12.59 2.70
N TYR A 164 -14.46 -12.55 3.80
CA TYR A 164 -14.88 -13.08 5.10
C TYR A 164 -14.68 -12.07 6.24
N VAL A 165 -13.95 -10.97 5.98
CA VAL A 165 -13.81 -9.85 6.90
C VAL A 165 -14.39 -8.60 6.26
N TYR A 166 -15.33 -7.98 6.97
CA TYR A 166 -15.92 -6.70 6.59
C TYR A 166 -15.59 -5.70 7.69
N VAL A 167 -15.13 -4.53 7.30
CA VAL A 167 -14.79 -3.45 8.24
C VAL A 167 -15.73 -2.29 8.01
N ASP A 168 -16.40 -1.84 9.07
CA ASP A 168 -17.15 -0.60 9.03
C ASP A 168 -16.17 0.58 9.00
N VAL A 169 -16.22 1.35 7.92
CA VAL A 169 -15.36 2.52 7.68
C VAL A 169 -16.14 3.83 7.69
N SER A 170 -17.40 3.80 8.14
CA SER A 170 -18.30 4.95 8.12
C SER A 170 -17.69 6.20 8.77
N ASP A 171 -16.98 6.03 9.89
CA ASP A 171 -16.34 7.14 10.61
C ASP A 171 -15.19 7.79 9.84
N GLY A 172 -14.50 7.04 8.98
CA GLY A 172 -13.37 7.50 8.18
C GLY A 172 -13.74 7.91 6.76
N TYR A 173 -14.95 7.57 6.29
CA TYR A 173 -15.30 7.68 4.87
C TYR A 173 -15.16 9.10 4.31
N ALA A 174 -15.66 10.10 5.02
CA ALA A 174 -15.57 11.50 4.59
C ALA A 174 -14.12 12.01 4.52
N LEU A 175 -13.24 11.52 5.42
CA LEU A 175 -11.81 11.83 5.37
C LEU A 175 -11.14 11.14 4.18
N TRP A 176 -11.48 9.89 3.91
CA TRP A 176 -10.98 9.17 2.75
C TRP A 176 -11.41 9.82 1.43
N GLU A 177 -12.70 10.18 1.31
CA GLU A 177 -13.25 10.86 0.13
C GLU A 177 -12.47 12.17 -0.16
N LYS A 178 -12.19 12.97 0.86
CA LYS A 178 -11.35 14.15 0.74
C LYS A 178 -9.90 13.83 0.35
N ALA A 179 -9.33 12.79 0.93
CA ALA A 179 -7.93 12.40 0.67
C ALA A 179 -7.73 11.84 -0.73
N ILE A 180 -8.68 11.02 -1.23
CA ILE A 180 -8.57 10.41 -2.55
C ILE A 180 -8.66 11.44 -3.69
N ASP A 181 -9.27 12.60 -3.46
CA ASP A 181 -9.33 13.70 -4.41
C ASP A 181 -7.95 14.29 -4.76
N HIS A 182 -6.90 13.98 -4.00
CA HIS A 182 -5.53 14.32 -4.37
C HIS A 182 -5.02 13.51 -5.57
N HIS A 183 -5.62 12.35 -5.86
CA HIS A 183 -5.26 11.53 -7.01
C HIS A 183 -6.01 11.97 -8.26
N TRP A 184 -5.28 12.29 -9.31
CA TRP A 184 -5.86 12.73 -10.58
C TRP A 184 -6.92 11.77 -11.14
N PHE A 185 -6.69 10.46 -11.04
CA PHE A 185 -7.61 9.44 -11.54
C PHE A 185 -8.95 9.39 -10.80
N ALA A 186 -9.01 9.90 -9.56
CA ALA A 186 -10.24 9.89 -8.76
C ALA A 186 -11.20 11.02 -9.14
N VAL A 187 -10.69 12.09 -9.77
CA VAL A 187 -11.46 13.29 -10.10
C VAL A 187 -11.63 13.53 -11.61
N HIS A 188 -11.00 12.74 -12.47
CA HIS A 188 -11.01 12.80 -13.92
C HIS A 188 -11.31 11.46 -14.55
#